data_4f0922b80c99407508fa7c891a6e8b35
#
_entry.id   4f0922b80c99407508fa7c891a6e8b35
#
_cell.length_a   1.000
_cell.length_b   1.000
_cell.length_c   1.000
_cell.angle_alpha   90.00
_cell.angle_beta   90.00
_cell.angle_gamma   90.00
#
_symmetry.space_group_name_H-M   'P 1'
#
loop_
_entity.id
_entity.type
_entity.pdbx_description
1 polymer ?
#
loop_
_entity_poly.entity_id
_entity_poly.type
_entity_poly.pdbx_seq_one_letter_code
_entity_poly.pdbx_strand_id
1 'polypeptide(L)'
;MYDTVTPTVADLEKTTVATGKVEPRDEILIKPQISGIIDELYKEAGQTIRKGEVIAKVKVIPELGTLNSAESRVRLAELNAKQGETDFARIEKLFEDKLISREEYEKAEVSVKQVREELQTAKDNLEIVKEGITKSSASFSSTLIRSTIDGLILDVPVKAGNSVIMSNTFNDGTTIATVANMNDLIFRGKIDETEVGRVHEGMPVKLTIGALQNLSFDAILEYISPKGVEENGANQFEIKAAIQVPDTVMIRSGYSANAEIVLERAQKALTLPESTIEFSGDSTFVYVMTDSVPAQKFERKEVKVGMSDGIKIVIKDGVDGKAKVRGAEKKDK
;
A
#
# COMPACT_ATOMS: atom_id res chain seq x y z
N MET A 1 21.92 39.43 -38.58
CA MET A 1 20.57 39.14 -39.08
C MET A 1 19.83 38.33 -38.03
N TYR A 2 18.56 38.63 -37.76
CA TYR A 2 17.81 37.92 -36.71
C TYR A 2 16.84 36.90 -37.33
N ASP A 3 16.64 35.77 -36.67
CA ASP A 3 15.53 34.91 -37.01
C ASP A 3 14.20 35.58 -36.64
N THR A 4 13.15 35.29 -37.38
CA THR A 4 11.82 35.78 -37.04
C THR A 4 10.92 34.63 -36.64
N VAL A 5 10.24 34.81 -35.53
CA VAL A 5 9.27 33.83 -34.96
C VAL A 5 7.86 34.42 -35.05
N THR A 6 6.93 33.65 -35.49
CA THR A 6 5.51 34.02 -35.47
C THR A 6 4.83 33.40 -34.24
N PRO A 7 3.94 34.15 -33.57
CA PRO A 7 3.15 33.56 -32.47
C PRO A 7 2.35 32.34 -32.96
N THR A 8 2.31 31.31 -32.15
CA THR A 8 1.57 30.09 -32.45
C THR A 8 0.49 29.85 -31.39
N VAL A 9 -0.67 29.39 -31.83
CA VAL A 9 -1.72 28.96 -30.88
C VAL A 9 -1.38 27.56 -30.41
N ALA A 10 -1.18 27.39 -29.11
CA ALA A 10 -0.85 26.12 -28.50
C ALA A 10 -1.48 25.99 -27.10
N ASP A 11 -1.62 24.76 -26.65
CA ASP A 11 -1.89 24.48 -25.25
C ASP A 11 -0.57 24.52 -24.48
N LEU A 12 -0.57 25.20 -23.35
CA LEU A 12 0.59 25.35 -22.48
C LEU A 12 0.23 24.87 -21.07
N GLU A 13 1.09 24.07 -20.48
CA GLU A 13 0.94 23.58 -19.12
C GLU A 13 2.18 23.94 -18.31
N LYS A 14 1.99 24.52 -17.14
CA LYS A 14 3.05 24.73 -16.18
C LYS A 14 3.02 23.59 -15.20
N THR A 15 4.07 22.82 -15.11
CA THR A 15 4.15 21.63 -14.26
C THR A 15 5.26 21.76 -13.23
N THR A 16 5.09 21.06 -12.11
CA THR A 16 6.18 20.74 -11.18
C THR A 16 6.36 19.24 -11.13
N VAL A 17 7.58 18.78 -10.83
CA VAL A 17 7.92 17.35 -10.86
C VAL A 17 8.14 16.84 -9.44
N ALA A 18 7.49 15.73 -9.15
CA ALA A 18 7.74 14.95 -7.95
C ALA A 18 8.26 13.55 -8.32
N THR A 19 9.23 13.06 -7.57
CA THR A 19 9.77 11.71 -7.77
C THR A 19 9.24 10.77 -6.71
N GLY A 20 9.02 9.52 -7.07
CA GLY A 20 8.48 8.54 -6.15
C GLY A 20 8.40 7.13 -6.72
N LYS A 21 7.46 6.36 -6.19
CA LYS A 21 7.21 4.97 -6.60
C LYS A 21 5.73 4.73 -6.80
N VAL A 22 5.43 3.73 -7.62
CA VAL A 22 4.08 3.18 -7.75
C VAL A 22 3.95 2.02 -6.80
N GLU A 23 2.94 2.05 -5.96
CA GLU A 23 2.67 1.05 -4.92
C GLU A 23 1.16 0.75 -4.89
N PRO A 24 0.73 -0.43 -4.44
CA PRO A 24 -0.67 -0.65 -4.09
C PRO A 24 -1.08 0.33 -2.97
N ARG A 25 -2.34 0.74 -2.95
CA ARG A 25 -2.87 1.60 -1.89
C ARG A 25 -2.69 0.99 -0.52
N ASP A 26 -2.98 -0.30 -0.39
CA ASP A 26 -2.87 -1.06 0.84
C ASP A 26 -2.05 -2.34 0.61
N GLU A 27 -1.00 -2.47 1.39
CA GLU A 27 -0.20 -3.70 1.52
C GLU A 27 -0.46 -4.31 2.89
N ILE A 28 -0.99 -5.53 2.92
CA ILE A 28 -1.30 -6.23 4.15
C ILE A 28 -0.23 -7.26 4.45
N LEU A 29 0.42 -7.08 5.60
CA LEU A 29 1.39 -8.03 6.12
C LEU A 29 0.65 -9.16 6.84
N ILE A 30 0.67 -10.35 6.29
CA ILE A 30 0.08 -11.54 6.90
C ILE A 30 1.07 -12.08 7.92
N LYS A 31 0.64 -12.12 9.18
CA LYS A 31 1.44 -12.56 10.32
C LYS A 31 0.81 -13.77 11.00
N PRO A 32 1.58 -14.66 11.63
CA PRO A 32 1.04 -15.82 12.32
C PRO A 32 0.32 -15.40 13.62
N GLN A 33 -0.72 -16.15 13.97
CA GLN A 33 -1.42 -16.01 15.24
C GLN A 33 -0.82 -16.87 16.36
N ILE A 34 0.16 -17.71 16.02
CA ILE A 34 0.82 -18.64 16.92
C ILE A 34 2.31 -18.71 16.54
N SER A 35 3.17 -18.82 17.54
CA SER A 35 4.61 -19.02 17.32
C SER A 35 4.92 -20.49 17.07
N GLY A 36 5.89 -20.75 16.19
CA GLY A 36 6.28 -22.10 15.85
C GLY A 36 7.27 -22.16 14.70
N ILE A 37 7.26 -23.27 13.96
CA ILE A 37 8.07 -23.48 12.75
C ILE A 37 7.13 -23.60 11.56
N ILE A 38 7.47 -22.99 10.42
CA ILE A 38 6.77 -23.20 9.15
C ILE A 38 6.92 -24.68 8.76
N ASP A 39 5.81 -25.40 8.75
CA ASP A 39 5.72 -26.80 8.33
C ASP A 39 5.68 -26.88 6.79
N GLU A 40 4.70 -26.19 6.20
CA GLU A 40 4.50 -26.16 4.75
C GLU A 40 4.12 -24.76 4.27
N LEU A 41 4.56 -24.43 3.05
CA LEU A 41 4.14 -23.24 2.29
C LEU A 41 3.31 -23.71 1.11
N TYR A 42 2.08 -23.20 0.99
CA TYR A 42 1.13 -23.56 -0.08
C TYR A 42 1.09 -22.54 -1.20
N LYS A 43 1.64 -21.33 -0.95
CA LYS A 43 1.63 -20.21 -1.89
C LYS A 43 2.99 -19.57 -2.00
N GLU A 44 3.26 -19.02 -3.19
CA GLU A 44 4.49 -18.33 -3.54
C GLU A 44 4.21 -16.90 -3.99
N ALA A 45 5.24 -16.05 -3.99
CA ALA A 45 5.17 -14.70 -4.53
C ALA A 45 4.75 -14.71 -6.01
N GLY A 46 3.89 -13.78 -6.40
CA GLY A 46 3.33 -13.67 -7.75
C GLY A 46 2.03 -14.46 -7.98
N GLN A 47 1.57 -15.25 -7.01
CA GLN A 47 0.28 -15.94 -7.11
C GLN A 47 -0.87 -15.09 -6.58
N THR A 48 -2.03 -15.22 -7.20
CA THR A 48 -3.27 -14.63 -6.69
C THR A 48 -3.83 -15.45 -5.54
N ILE A 49 -4.42 -14.76 -4.57
CA ILE A 49 -5.00 -15.39 -3.40
C ILE A 49 -6.36 -14.77 -3.06
N ARG A 50 -7.27 -15.56 -2.52
CA ARG A 50 -8.56 -15.11 -2.01
C ARG A 50 -8.55 -15.02 -0.50
N LYS A 51 -9.38 -14.16 0.04
CA LYS A 51 -9.63 -14.06 1.49
C LYS A 51 -10.02 -15.43 2.07
N GLY A 52 -9.35 -15.83 3.15
CA GLY A 52 -9.54 -17.11 3.81
C GLY A 52 -8.74 -18.27 3.22
N GLU A 53 -8.09 -18.11 2.06
CA GLU A 53 -7.24 -19.12 1.46
C GLU A 53 -5.93 -19.28 2.24
N VAL A 54 -5.45 -20.52 2.37
CA VAL A 54 -4.26 -20.84 3.18
C VAL A 54 -2.98 -20.49 2.43
N ILE A 55 -2.08 -19.80 3.12
CA ILE A 55 -0.74 -19.44 2.63
C ILE A 55 0.30 -20.41 3.15
N ALA A 56 0.26 -20.69 4.46
CA ALA A 56 1.26 -21.51 5.15
C ALA A 56 0.63 -22.26 6.32
N LYS A 57 1.31 -23.32 6.74
CA LYS A 57 1.01 -24.07 7.96
C LYS A 57 2.16 -23.92 8.95
N VAL A 58 1.82 -23.58 10.20
CA VAL A 58 2.77 -23.48 11.31
C VAL A 58 2.61 -24.69 12.21
N LYS A 59 3.70 -25.35 12.54
CA LYS A 59 3.79 -26.39 13.53
C LYS A 59 4.20 -25.77 14.89
N VAL A 60 3.37 -25.97 15.90
CA VAL A 60 3.63 -25.46 17.25
C VAL A 60 4.82 -26.18 17.85
N ILE A 61 5.67 -25.43 18.56
CA ILE A 61 6.69 -25.98 19.44
C ILE A 61 6.24 -25.67 20.87
N PRO A 62 5.70 -26.65 21.58
CA PRO A 62 5.23 -26.42 22.94
C PRO A 62 6.41 -26.15 23.88
N GLU A 63 6.23 -25.22 24.80
CA GLU A 63 7.14 -25.03 25.91
C GLU A 63 7.09 -26.24 26.84
N LEU A 64 8.23 -26.82 27.20
CA LEU A 64 8.32 -28.05 27.98
C LEU A 64 7.63 -27.93 29.35
N GLY A 65 7.72 -26.77 30.01
CA GLY A 65 7.05 -26.54 31.30
C GLY A 65 5.54 -26.59 31.20
N THR A 66 4.99 -25.93 30.20
CA THR A 66 3.55 -25.89 29.89
C THR A 66 3.06 -27.26 29.48
N LEU A 67 3.80 -27.98 28.63
CA LEU A 67 3.49 -29.35 28.22
C LEU A 67 3.41 -30.31 29.40
N ASN A 68 4.45 -30.31 30.25
CA ASN A 68 4.49 -31.16 31.43
C ASN A 68 3.33 -30.88 32.42
N SER A 69 2.96 -29.60 32.57
CA SER A 69 1.85 -29.19 33.42
C SER A 69 0.52 -29.70 32.84
N ALA A 70 0.29 -29.58 31.54
CA ALA A 70 -0.91 -30.08 30.87
C ALA A 70 -1.01 -31.62 30.97
N GLU A 71 0.08 -32.34 30.73
CA GLU A 71 0.14 -33.80 30.87
C GLU A 71 -0.14 -34.26 32.32
N SER A 72 0.36 -33.53 33.32
CA SER A 72 0.10 -33.82 34.72
C SER A 72 -1.40 -33.62 35.08
N ARG A 73 -2.03 -32.56 34.53
CA ARG A 73 -3.50 -32.34 34.71
C ARG A 73 -4.32 -33.46 34.10
N VAL A 74 -3.96 -33.94 32.90
CA VAL A 74 -4.66 -35.09 32.29
C VAL A 74 -4.54 -36.32 33.16
N ARG A 75 -3.33 -36.68 33.64
CA ARG A 75 -3.15 -37.84 34.53
C ARG A 75 -3.97 -37.73 35.81
N LEU A 76 -4.04 -36.55 36.42
CA LEU A 76 -4.85 -36.32 37.62
C LEU A 76 -6.35 -36.48 37.32
N ALA A 77 -6.82 -35.86 36.22
CA ALA A 77 -8.22 -35.96 35.80
C ALA A 77 -8.63 -37.43 35.43
N GLU A 78 -7.71 -38.19 34.81
CA GLU A 78 -7.93 -39.62 34.53
C GLU A 78 -8.11 -40.45 35.81
N LEU A 79 -7.29 -40.19 36.85
CA LEU A 79 -7.45 -40.86 38.15
C LEU A 79 -8.80 -40.52 38.80
N ASN A 80 -9.18 -39.23 38.79
CA ASN A 80 -10.45 -38.79 39.35
C ASN A 80 -11.65 -39.37 38.59
N ALA A 81 -11.60 -39.37 37.25
CA ALA A 81 -12.65 -39.93 36.41
C ALA A 81 -12.82 -41.46 36.67
N LYS A 82 -11.69 -42.20 36.74
CA LYS A 82 -11.72 -43.63 37.03
C LYS A 82 -12.29 -43.91 38.40
N GLN A 83 -11.94 -43.12 39.42
CA GLN A 83 -12.51 -43.25 40.77
C GLN A 83 -14.01 -42.94 40.73
N GLY A 84 -14.44 -41.84 40.13
CA GLY A 84 -15.84 -41.46 40.00
C GLY A 84 -16.69 -42.49 39.25
N GLU A 85 -16.15 -43.12 38.20
CA GLU A 85 -16.82 -44.21 37.47
C GLU A 85 -16.98 -45.46 38.31
N THR A 86 -15.95 -45.81 39.12
CA THR A 86 -16.02 -46.93 40.03
C THR A 86 -17.08 -46.72 41.12
N ASP A 87 -17.13 -45.50 41.67
CA ASP A 87 -18.11 -45.15 42.70
C ASP A 87 -19.52 -45.09 42.14
N PHE A 88 -19.67 -44.51 40.92
CA PHE A 88 -20.98 -44.50 40.24
C PHE A 88 -21.50 -45.90 39.93
N ALA A 89 -20.66 -46.80 39.41
CA ALA A 89 -21.05 -48.19 39.14
C ALA A 89 -21.51 -48.94 40.40
N ARG A 90 -20.94 -48.59 41.56
CA ARG A 90 -21.42 -49.12 42.85
C ARG A 90 -22.77 -48.56 43.24
N ILE A 91 -22.98 -47.27 43.10
CA ILE A 91 -24.26 -46.57 43.36
C ILE A 91 -25.35 -47.06 42.41
N GLU A 92 -25.04 -47.26 41.13
CA GLU A 92 -25.97 -47.78 40.12
C GLU A 92 -26.50 -49.15 40.50
N LYS A 93 -25.67 -50.10 40.95
CA LYS A 93 -26.08 -51.40 41.45
C LYS A 93 -26.98 -51.32 42.71
N LEU A 94 -26.60 -50.41 43.63
CA LEU A 94 -27.44 -50.23 44.86
C LEU A 94 -28.84 -49.65 44.51
N PHE A 95 -28.91 -48.81 43.47
CA PHE A 95 -30.17 -48.28 42.99
C PHE A 95 -31.02 -49.35 42.28
N GLU A 96 -30.38 -50.18 41.43
CA GLU A 96 -31.07 -51.36 40.83
C GLU A 96 -31.62 -52.27 41.84
N ASP A 97 -30.89 -52.51 42.93
CA ASP A 97 -31.31 -53.33 44.08
C ASP A 97 -32.33 -52.64 45.02
N LYS A 98 -32.71 -51.36 44.68
CA LYS A 98 -33.67 -50.53 45.47
C LYS A 98 -33.17 -50.21 46.88
N LEU A 99 -31.87 -50.13 47.09
CA LEU A 99 -31.23 -49.87 48.38
C LEU A 99 -30.93 -48.40 48.66
N ILE A 100 -31.05 -47.57 47.67
CA ILE A 100 -30.80 -46.11 47.77
C ILE A 100 -31.94 -45.29 47.14
N SER A 101 -32.02 -43.99 47.49
CA SER A 101 -33.04 -43.11 46.98
C SER A 101 -32.65 -42.63 45.53
N ARG A 102 -33.66 -42.18 44.80
CA ARG A 102 -33.46 -41.58 43.47
C ARG A 102 -32.64 -40.35 43.56
N GLU A 103 -32.75 -39.53 44.59
CA GLU A 103 -31.95 -38.33 44.81
C GLU A 103 -30.45 -38.66 44.95
N GLU A 104 -30.10 -39.73 45.67
CA GLU A 104 -28.72 -40.17 45.82
C GLU A 104 -28.12 -40.66 44.49
N TYR A 105 -28.93 -41.42 43.70
CA TYR A 105 -28.53 -41.83 42.36
C TYR A 105 -28.27 -40.64 41.42
N GLU A 106 -29.21 -39.67 41.37
CA GLU A 106 -29.07 -38.45 40.52
C GLU A 106 -27.88 -37.61 40.94
N LYS A 107 -27.57 -37.49 42.23
CA LYS A 107 -26.33 -36.82 42.70
C LYS A 107 -25.07 -37.53 42.22
N ALA A 108 -25.04 -38.86 42.29
CA ALA A 108 -23.90 -39.63 41.81
C ALA A 108 -23.74 -39.55 40.29
N GLU A 109 -24.86 -39.53 39.54
CA GLU A 109 -24.84 -39.33 38.09
C GLU A 109 -24.28 -37.99 37.71
N VAL A 110 -24.68 -36.90 38.40
CA VAL A 110 -24.10 -35.56 38.17
C VAL A 110 -22.60 -35.54 38.49
N SER A 111 -22.20 -36.17 39.60
CA SER A 111 -20.78 -36.23 40.00
C SER A 111 -19.91 -36.94 38.97
N VAL A 112 -20.34 -38.09 38.43
CA VAL A 112 -19.57 -38.79 37.40
C VAL A 112 -19.50 -38.02 36.09
N LYS A 113 -20.58 -37.31 35.73
CA LYS A 113 -20.58 -36.41 34.55
C LYS A 113 -19.56 -35.28 34.73
N GLN A 114 -19.51 -34.68 35.93
CA GLN A 114 -18.55 -33.58 36.19
C GLN A 114 -17.09 -34.05 36.04
N VAL A 115 -16.70 -35.20 36.61
CA VAL A 115 -15.31 -35.65 36.46
C VAL A 115 -14.98 -36.11 35.05
N ARG A 116 -15.94 -36.55 34.25
CA ARG A 116 -15.78 -36.85 32.82
C ARG A 116 -15.53 -35.57 32.00
N GLU A 117 -16.32 -34.52 32.25
CA GLU A 117 -16.15 -33.21 31.61
C GLU A 117 -14.80 -32.59 31.99
N GLU A 118 -14.36 -32.74 33.25
CA GLU A 118 -13.05 -32.27 33.71
C GLU A 118 -11.91 -32.99 32.98
N LEU A 119 -12.02 -34.31 32.78
CA LEU A 119 -11.07 -35.09 32.00
C LEU A 119 -11.05 -34.66 30.54
N GLN A 120 -12.21 -34.45 29.91
CA GLN A 120 -12.29 -34.01 28.54
C GLN A 120 -11.63 -32.63 28.38
N THR A 121 -11.94 -31.69 29.27
CA THR A 121 -11.31 -30.34 29.30
C THR A 121 -9.80 -30.41 29.44
N ALA A 122 -9.30 -31.31 30.30
CA ALA A 122 -7.85 -31.49 30.47
C ALA A 122 -7.19 -32.06 29.19
N LYS A 123 -7.84 -33.01 28.51
CA LYS A 123 -7.38 -33.57 27.23
C LYS A 123 -7.40 -32.53 26.12
N ASP A 124 -8.45 -31.75 26.00
CA ASP A 124 -8.55 -30.66 25.01
C ASP A 124 -7.44 -29.61 25.22
N ASN A 125 -7.17 -29.28 26.48
CA ASN A 125 -6.09 -28.34 26.84
C ASN A 125 -4.71 -28.89 26.48
N LEU A 126 -4.47 -30.19 26.71
CA LEU A 126 -3.22 -30.84 26.28
C LEU A 126 -3.07 -30.85 24.76
N GLU A 127 -4.17 -31.09 24.01
CA GLU A 127 -4.17 -31.05 22.54
C GLU A 127 -3.84 -29.64 22.03
N ILE A 128 -4.45 -28.59 22.64
CA ILE A 128 -4.11 -27.18 22.33
C ILE A 128 -2.62 -26.90 22.57
N VAL A 129 -2.07 -27.35 23.68
CA VAL A 129 -0.64 -27.15 24.01
C VAL A 129 0.27 -27.86 23.00
N LYS A 130 -0.08 -29.07 22.55
CA LYS A 130 0.70 -29.89 21.62
C LYS A 130 0.56 -29.44 20.17
N GLU A 131 -0.64 -29.16 19.73
CA GLU A 131 -1.00 -28.98 18.31
C GLU A 131 -1.50 -27.58 17.98
N GLY A 132 -1.75 -26.73 18.99
CA GLY A 132 -2.29 -25.38 18.82
C GLY A 132 -3.79 -25.32 18.52
N ILE A 133 -4.44 -26.48 18.39
CA ILE A 133 -5.87 -26.62 18.07
C ILE A 133 -6.46 -27.86 18.76
N THR A 134 -7.79 -27.86 18.95
CA THR A 134 -8.53 -29.10 19.26
C THR A 134 -9.16 -29.64 18.00
N LYS A 135 -9.45 -30.94 17.95
CA LYS A 135 -10.16 -31.59 16.83
C LYS A 135 -11.56 -30.98 16.59
N SER A 136 -12.20 -30.51 17.66
CA SER A 136 -13.51 -29.84 17.59
C SER A 136 -13.44 -28.44 16.98
N SER A 137 -12.27 -27.77 17.00
CA SER A 137 -12.06 -26.40 16.53
C SER A 137 -11.18 -26.32 15.27
N ALA A 138 -11.03 -27.40 14.54
CA ALA A 138 -10.16 -27.50 13.36
C ALA A 138 -10.50 -26.45 12.26
N SER A 139 -11.74 -25.99 12.18
CA SER A 139 -12.15 -24.91 11.25
C SER A 139 -11.60 -23.54 11.63
N PHE A 140 -11.27 -23.32 12.90
CA PHE A 140 -10.69 -22.08 13.45
C PHE A 140 -9.20 -22.22 13.76
N SER A 141 -8.52 -23.13 13.07
CA SER A 141 -7.11 -23.44 13.33
C SER A 141 -6.23 -22.22 13.18
N SER A 142 -5.58 -21.81 14.27
CA SER A 142 -4.55 -20.77 14.30
C SER A 142 -3.22 -21.23 13.70
N THR A 143 -3.08 -22.55 13.43
CA THR A 143 -1.88 -23.11 12.78
C THR A 143 -1.90 -22.92 11.26
N LEU A 144 -3.08 -22.70 10.65
CA LEU A 144 -3.20 -22.39 9.23
C LEU A 144 -3.24 -20.88 9.01
N ILE A 145 -2.18 -20.35 8.44
CA ILE A 145 -2.07 -18.94 8.10
C ILE A 145 -2.85 -18.66 6.83
N ARG A 146 -3.86 -17.81 6.94
CA ARG A 146 -4.78 -17.48 5.84
C ARG A 146 -4.68 -16.03 5.43
N SER A 147 -4.95 -15.75 4.16
CA SER A 147 -5.08 -14.37 3.70
C SER A 147 -6.32 -13.69 4.31
N THR A 148 -6.17 -12.44 4.70
CA THR A 148 -7.25 -11.60 5.23
C THR A 148 -7.97 -10.82 4.13
N ILE A 149 -7.37 -10.72 2.93
CA ILE A 149 -7.89 -9.99 1.77
C ILE A 149 -7.73 -10.83 0.49
N ASP A 150 -8.47 -10.45 -0.55
CA ASP A 150 -8.21 -10.89 -1.92
C ASP A 150 -7.09 -10.05 -2.52
N GLY A 151 -6.19 -10.66 -3.29
CA GLY A 151 -5.11 -9.91 -3.92
C GLY A 151 -4.02 -10.76 -4.56
N LEU A 152 -2.89 -10.12 -4.80
CA LEU A 152 -1.66 -10.73 -5.26
C LEU A 152 -0.67 -10.84 -4.10
N ILE A 153 -0.01 -11.96 -3.99
CA ILE A 153 1.10 -12.14 -3.04
C ILE A 153 2.32 -11.45 -3.63
N LEU A 154 2.78 -10.38 -2.99
CA LEU A 154 3.95 -9.61 -3.43
C LEU A 154 5.25 -10.28 -3.02
N ASP A 155 5.28 -10.80 -1.79
CA ASP A 155 6.48 -11.42 -1.20
C ASP A 155 6.10 -12.49 -0.17
N VAL A 156 6.98 -13.52 -0.05
CA VAL A 156 6.94 -14.57 0.98
C VAL A 156 8.35 -14.72 1.54
N PRO A 157 8.72 -13.90 2.56
CA PRO A 157 10.10 -13.85 3.05
C PRO A 157 10.52 -15.06 3.89
N VAL A 158 9.60 -15.99 4.17
CA VAL A 158 9.86 -17.19 4.98
C VAL A 158 9.94 -18.46 4.13
N LYS A 159 10.59 -19.48 4.68
CA LYS A 159 10.70 -20.82 4.07
C LYS A 159 10.26 -21.90 5.05
N ALA A 160 9.89 -23.07 4.54
CA ALA A 160 9.66 -24.24 5.37
C ALA A 160 10.89 -24.50 6.26
N GLY A 161 10.66 -24.77 7.53
CA GLY A 161 11.70 -24.90 8.55
C GLY A 161 12.08 -23.61 9.27
N ASN A 162 11.66 -22.42 8.80
CA ASN A 162 11.92 -21.17 9.53
C ASN A 162 11.05 -21.08 10.79
N SER A 163 11.65 -20.58 11.88
CA SER A 163 10.92 -20.21 13.08
C SER A 163 10.17 -18.90 12.87
N VAL A 164 8.93 -18.83 13.32
CA VAL A 164 8.07 -17.66 13.25
C VAL A 164 7.49 -17.32 14.61
N ILE A 165 7.34 -16.04 14.86
CA ILE A 165 6.87 -15.50 16.14
C ILE A 165 5.60 -14.69 15.88
N MET A 166 4.56 -14.91 16.69
CA MET A 166 3.33 -14.11 16.64
C MET A 166 3.61 -12.67 17.07
N SER A 167 2.82 -11.74 16.55
CA SER A 167 2.85 -10.34 16.98
C SER A 167 2.35 -10.18 18.41
N ASN A 168 3.03 -9.36 19.20
CA ASN A 168 2.64 -8.99 20.56
C ASN A 168 3.05 -7.54 20.86
N THR A 169 2.79 -7.06 22.08
CA THR A 169 3.09 -5.68 22.51
C THR A 169 4.57 -5.30 22.39
N PHE A 170 5.47 -6.28 22.41
CA PHE A 170 6.93 -6.07 22.39
C PHE A 170 7.58 -6.46 21.06
N ASN A 171 6.85 -7.14 20.18
CA ASN A 171 7.39 -7.65 18.92
C ASN A 171 6.32 -7.58 17.82
N ASP A 172 6.68 -6.99 16.69
CA ASP A 172 5.81 -6.88 15.50
C ASP A 172 5.44 -8.24 14.88
N GLY A 173 6.13 -9.31 15.28
CA GLY A 173 5.93 -10.65 14.73
C GLY A 173 6.59 -10.84 13.37
N THR A 174 6.66 -12.09 12.93
CA THR A 174 7.25 -12.48 11.65
C THR A 174 6.25 -12.29 10.53
N THR A 175 6.62 -11.58 9.46
CA THR A 175 5.79 -11.52 8.25
C THR A 175 5.92 -12.82 7.47
N ILE A 176 4.80 -13.48 7.20
CA ILE A 176 4.72 -14.71 6.40
C ILE A 176 4.58 -14.40 4.91
N ALA A 177 3.71 -13.45 4.59
CA ALA A 177 3.50 -13.00 3.23
C ALA A 177 3.01 -11.54 3.23
N THR A 178 3.27 -10.84 2.14
CA THR A 178 2.69 -9.53 1.86
C THR A 178 1.67 -9.69 0.75
N VAL A 179 0.43 -9.29 0.99
CA VAL A 179 -0.67 -9.38 0.02
C VAL A 179 -1.22 -8.00 -0.27
N ALA A 180 -1.46 -7.69 -1.54
CA ALA A 180 -1.98 -6.40 -1.96
C ALA A 180 -2.98 -6.51 -3.11
N ASN A 181 -3.88 -5.53 -3.19
CA ASN A 181 -4.77 -5.37 -4.32
C ASN A 181 -4.05 -4.56 -5.42
N MET A 182 -3.63 -5.24 -6.49
CA MET A 182 -2.92 -4.60 -7.61
C MET A 182 -3.83 -3.83 -8.57
N ASN A 183 -5.14 -3.82 -8.37
CA ASN A 183 -6.08 -3.03 -9.17
C ASN A 183 -6.24 -1.59 -8.63
N ASP A 184 -5.77 -1.31 -7.41
CA ASP A 184 -5.79 0.02 -6.79
C ASP A 184 -4.36 0.47 -6.49
N LEU A 185 -3.73 1.07 -7.51
CA LEU A 185 -2.37 1.57 -7.43
C LEU A 185 -2.36 3.07 -7.19
N ILE A 186 -1.41 3.50 -6.37
CA ILE A 186 -1.12 4.90 -6.12
C ILE A 186 0.33 5.22 -6.45
N PHE A 187 0.57 6.44 -6.86
CA PHE A 187 1.89 7.04 -6.81
C PHE A 187 2.10 7.60 -5.42
N ARG A 188 3.18 7.21 -4.77
CA ARG A 188 3.67 7.81 -3.54
C ARG A 188 5.01 8.47 -3.81
N GLY A 189 5.04 9.77 -3.71
CA GLY A 189 6.23 10.56 -4.01
C GLY A 189 6.47 11.66 -3.02
N LYS A 190 7.51 12.44 -3.28
CA LYS A 190 7.93 13.56 -2.45
C LYS A 190 8.06 14.80 -3.31
N ILE A 191 7.61 15.92 -2.77
CA ILE A 191 7.72 17.25 -3.37
C ILE A 191 8.48 18.17 -2.43
N ASP A 192 9.27 19.08 -3.01
CA ASP A 192 10.05 20.05 -2.27
C ASP A 192 9.17 21.15 -1.61
N GLU A 193 9.64 21.70 -0.49
CA GLU A 193 8.96 22.77 0.25
C GLU A 193 8.67 24.00 -0.62
N THR A 194 9.54 24.33 -1.57
CA THR A 194 9.38 25.48 -2.45
C THR A 194 8.22 25.34 -3.43
N GLU A 195 7.81 24.10 -3.72
CA GLU A 195 6.77 23.78 -4.70
C GLU A 195 5.44 23.37 -4.03
N VAL A 196 5.48 22.80 -2.81
CA VAL A 196 4.28 22.25 -2.13
C VAL A 196 3.20 23.31 -1.93
N GLY A 197 3.58 24.59 -1.71
CA GLY A 197 2.64 25.68 -1.53
C GLY A 197 1.77 26.02 -2.76
N ARG A 198 2.13 25.50 -3.95
CA ARG A 198 1.39 25.69 -5.20
C ARG A 198 0.50 24.49 -5.56
N VAL A 199 0.66 23.40 -4.82
CA VAL A 199 0.02 22.13 -5.12
C VAL A 199 -1.16 21.92 -4.18
N HIS A 200 -2.28 21.41 -4.68
CA HIS A 200 -3.46 21.08 -3.89
C HIS A 200 -4.13 19.79 -4.39
N GLU A 201 -4.89 19.18 -3.52
CA GLU A 201 -5.66 17.98 -3.85
C GLU A 201 -6.60 18.21 -5.03
N GLY A 202 -6.78 17.19 -5.84
CA GLY A 202 -7.59 17.24 -7.05
C GLY A 202 -6.83 17.70 -8.31
N MET A 203 -5.58 18.12 -8.20
CA MET A 203 -4.77 18.47 -9.37
C MET A 203 -4.49 17.26 -10.26
N PRO A 204 -4.57 17.44 -11.60
CA PRO A 204 -4.18 16.40 -12.54
C PRO A 204 -2.67 16.18 -12.52
N VAL A 205 -2.29 14.92 -12.59
CA VAL A 205 -0.90 14.46 -12.56
C VAL A 205 -0.66 13.55 -13.76
N LYS A 206 0.43 13.77 -14.46
CA LYS A 206 0.91 12.86 -15.51
C LYS A 206 2.08 12.06 -14.95
N LEU A 207 1.93 10.74 -14.94
CA LEU A 207 2.93 9.82 -14.42
C LEU A 207 3.70 9.15 -15.55
N THR A 208 5.01 9.18 -15.43
CA THR A 208 5.92 8.39 -16.27
C THR A 208 6.63 7.37 -15.38
N ILE A 209 6.44 6.09 -15.67
CA ILE A 209 7.06 4.99 -14.93
C ILE A 209 8.36 4.61 -15.61
N GLY A 210 9.46 4.55 -14.85
CA GLY A 210 10.79 4.29 -15.40
C GLY A 210 10.92 2.97 -16.18
N ALA A 211 10.20 1.92 -15.77
CA ALA A 211 10.14 0.64 -16.47
C ALA A 211 9.27 0.67 -17.75
N LEU A 212 8.40 1.68 -17.92
CA LEU A 212 7.43 1.82 -19.01
C LEU A 212 7.53 3.20 -19.68
N GLN A 213 8.73 3.59 -20.08
CA GLN A 213 9.07 4.94 -20.53
C GLN A 213 8.24 5.47 -21.71
N ASN A 214 7.62 4.59 -22.50
CA ASN A 214 6.79 4.97 -23.64
C ASN A 214 5.31 5.16 -23.28
N LEU A 215 4.95 4.98 -22.01
CA LEU A 215 3.58 5.10 -21.52
C LEU A 215 3.50 6.21 -20.49
N SER A 216 2.49 7.05 -20.63
CA SER A 216 2.09 8.04 -19.64
C SER A 216 0.75 7.64 -19.04
N PHE A 217 0.62 7.77 -17.74
CA PHE A 217 -0.58 7.42 -17.00
C PHE A 217 -1.19 8.67 -16.40
N ASP A 218 -2.48 8.82 -16.54
CA ASP A 218 -3.20 9.89 -15.86
C ASP A 218 -3.44 9.51 -14.40
N ALA A 219 -3.24 10.48 -13.52
CA ALA A 219 -3.47 10.35 -12.09
C ALA A 219 -4.07 11.63 -11.52
N ILE A 220 -4.66 11.52 -10.35
CA ILE A 220 -5.22 12.63 -9.60
C ILE A 220 -4.56 12.68 -8.24
N LEU A 221 -4.07 13.85 -7.86
CA LEU A 221 -3.49 14.09 -6.55
C LEU A 221 -4.57 14.00 -5.46
N GLU A 222 -4.44 13.05 -4.54
CA GLU A 222 -5.43 12.79 -3.50
C GLU A 222 -5.01 13.29 -2.12
N TYR A 223 -3.71 13.37 -1.89
CA TYR A 223 -3.19 13.66 -0.56
C TYR A 223 -1.85 14.40 -0.62
N ILE A 224 -1.72 15.37 0.27
CA ILE A 224 -0.46 16.08 0.53
C ILE A 224 -0.23 16.03 2.03
N SER A 225 0.95 15.55 2.46
CA SER A 225 1.27 15.47 3.88
C SER A 225 1.28 16.87 4.51
N PRO A 226 0.60 17.10 5.65
CA PRO A 226 0.67 18.36 6.38
C PRO A 226 2.01 18.54 7.12
N LYS A 227 2.85 17.49 7.17
CA LYS A 227 4.14 17.50 7.84
C LYS A 227 5.25 17.20 6.82
N GLY A 228 6.20 18.13 6.73
CA GLY A 228 7.45 17.92 6.01
C GLY A 228 8.41 17.02 6.79
N VAL A 229 9.22 16.29 6.07
CA VAL A 229 10.31 15.46 6.60
C VAL A 229 11.62 15.93 5.97
N GLU A 230 12.61 16.25 6.80
CA GLU A 230 13.93 16.59 6.31
C GLU A 230 14.65 15.33 5.80
N GLU A 231 15.03 15.35 4.54
CA GLU A 231 15.77 14.28 3.89
C GLU A 231 16.89 14.88 3.04
N ASN A 232 18.11 14.43 3.27
CA ASN A 232 19.31 14.93 2.55
C ASN A 232 19.48 16.46 2.63
N GLY A 233 19.06 17.11 3.71
CA GLY A 233 19.16 18.55 3.92
C GLY A 233 18.10 19.39 3.20
N ALA A 234 17.05 18.78 2.66
CA ALA A 234 15.89 19.45 2.09
C ALA A 234 14.60 18.99 2.78
N ASN A 235 13.68 19.92 3.03
CA ASN A 235 12.34 19.60 3.52
C ASN A 235 11.48 19.08 2.37
N GLN A 236 11.01 17.86 2.52
CA GLN A 236 10.16 17.19 1.55
C GLN A 236 8.81 16.82 2.15
N PHE A 237 7.76 16.92 1.33
CA PHE A 237 6.40 16.59 1.71
C PHE A 237 5.94 15.37 0.91
N GLU A 238 5.40 14.35 1.61
CA GLU A 238 4.82 13.19 0.96
C GLU A 238 3.54 13.59 0.23
N ILE A 239 3.41 13.10 -0.99
CA ILE A 239 2.20 13.22 -1.81
C ILE A 239 1.74 11.84 -2.28
N LYS A 240 0.42 11.70 -2.46
CA LYS A 240 -0.18 10.49 -3.03
C LYS A 240 -1.12 10.87 -4.17
N ALA A 241 -1.03 10.15 -5.27
CA ALA A 241 -1.92 10.32 -6.41
C ALA A 241 -2.51 8.97 -6.84
N ALA A 242 -3.81 8.91 -7.05
CA ALA A 242 -4.48 7.73 -7.59
C ALA A 242 -4.20 7.60 -9.08
N ILE A 243 -3.74 6.43 -9.51
CA ILE A 243 -3.34 6.16 -10.88
C ILE A 243 -4.49 5.46 -11.62
N GLN A 244 -4.80 5.92 -12.82
CA GLN A 244 -5.69 5.21 -13.72
C GLN A 244 -4.87 4.27 -14.60
N VAL A 245 -4.86 2.99 -14.25
CA VAL A 245 -4.13 1.97 -15.01
C VAL A 245 -5.09 1.22 -15.90
N PRO A 246 -4.84 1.16 -17.23
CA PRO A 246 -5.59 0.28 -18.13
C PRO A 246 -5.36 -1.20 -17.78
N ASP A 247 -6.39 -2.04 -17.88
CA ASP A 247 -6.33 -3.49 -17.59
C ASP A 247 -5.28 -4.25 -18.42
N THR A 248 -4.83 -3.66 -19.53
CA THR A 248 -3.84 -4.25 -20.44
C THR A 248 -2.40 -4.10 -20.00
N VAL A 249 -2.13 -3.27 -18.95
CA VAL A 249 -0.79 -2.94 -18.49
C VAL A 249 -0.54 -3.53 -17.11
N MET A 250 0.46 -4.39 -17.00
CA MET A 250 0.89 -4.93 -15.72
C MET A 250 1.97 -4.03 -15.10
N ILE A 251 1.65 -3.40 -13.98
CA ILE A 251 2.58 -2.61 -13.17
C ILE A 251 2.96 -3.42 -11.94
N ARG A 252 4.25 -3.42 -11.59
CA ARG A 252 4.73 -4.06 -10.37
C ARG A 252 4.87 -3.02 -9.26
N SER A 253 4.59 -3.43 -8.02
CA SER A 253 4.85 -2.61 -6.84
C SER A 253 6.33 -2.22 -6.76
N GLY A 254 6.60 -0.98 -6.37
CA GLY A 254 7.96 -0.46 -6.21
C GLY A 254 8.59 0.13 -7.48
N TYR A 255 7.90 0.16 -8.63
CA TYR A 255 8.43 0.83 -9.81
C TYR A 255 8.63 2.32 -9.55
N SER A 256 9.81 2.84 -9.88
CA SER A 256 10.10 4.27 -9.82
C SER A 256 9.28 5.03 -10.86
N ALA A 257 8.75 6.16 -10.46
CA ALA A 257 7.93 7.01 -11.31
C ALA A 257 8.24 8.50 -11.07
N ASN A 258 8.06 9.29 -12.13
CA ASN A 258 8.06 10.74 -12.07
C ASN A 258 6.64 11.23 -12.30
N ALA A 259 6.20 12.11 -11.42
CA ALA A 259 4.89 12.74 -11.46
C ALA A 259 5.02 14.20 -11.88
N GLU A 260 4.46 14.55 -13.01
CA GLU A 260 4.32 15.92 -13.46
C GLU A 260 2.95 16.44 -13.02
N ILE A 261 2.94 17.29 -11.99
CA ILE A 261 1.72 17.90 -11.45
C ILE A 261 1.43 19.17 -12.21
N VAL A 262 0.26 19.26 -12.81
CA VAL A 262 -0.15 20.40 -13.61
C VAL A 262 -0.63 21.53 -12.68
N LEU A 263 0.16 22.59 -12.55
CA LEU A 263 -0.13 23.74 -11.71
C LEU A 263 -1.09 24.72 -12.39
N GLU A 264 -0.86 24.98 -13.65
CA GLU A 264 -1.66 25.90 -14.47
C GLU A 264 -1.77 25.37 -15.89
N ARG A 265 -2.90 25.62 -16.55
CA ARG A 265 -3.14 25.23 -17.93
C ARG A 265 -3.75 26.39 -18.71
N ALA A 266 -3.16 26.72 -19.86
CA ALA A 266 -3.73 27.63 -20.82
C ALA A 266 -4.05 26.87 -22.12
N GLN A 267 -5.33 26.81 -22.48
CA GLN A 267 -5.79 26.15 -23.71
C GLN A 267 -5.93 27.13 -24.84
N LYS A 268 -5.50 26.75 -26.05
CA LYS A 268 -5.59 27.55 -27.27
C LYS A 268 -5.08 28.99 -27.10
N ALA A 269 -4.01 29.13 -26.33
CA ALA A 269 -3.41 30.42 -26.04
C ALA A 269 -2.39 30.79 -27.12
N LEU A 270 -2.28 32.08 -27.42
CA LEU A 270 -1.26 32.61 -28.30
C LEU A 270 0.06 32.58 -27.55
N THR A 271 1.07 31.91 -28.09
CA THR A 271 2.37 31.68 -27.42
C THR A 271 3.53 32.15 -28.27
N LEU A 272 4.58 32.62 -27.61
CA LEU A 272 5.88 32.90 -28.18
C LEU A 272 6.96 32.16 -27.38
N PRO A 273 8.13 31.84 -27.98
CA PRO A 273 9.26 31.40 -27.20
C PRO A 273 9.64 32.47 -26.17
N GLU A 274 9.87 32.09 -24.92
CA GLU A 274 10.21 33.02 -23.83
C GLU A 274 11.48 33.85 -24.15
N SER A 275 12.42 33.26 -24.89
CA SER A 275 13.64 33.90 -25.35
C SER A 275 13.40 35.12 -26.26
N THR A 276 12.18 35.34 -26.79
CA THR A 276 11.83 36.49 -27.61
C THR A 276 11.29 37.67 -26.82
N ILE A 277 11.08 37.49 -25.52
CA ILE A 277 10.52 38.47 -24.60
C ILE A 277 11.67 39.20 -23.87
N GLU A 278 11.61 40.52 -23.85
CA GLU A 278 12.49 41.38 -23.03
C GLU A 278 11.72 41.79 -21.76
N PHE A 279 12.27 41.42 -20.61
CA PHE A 279 11.76 41.84 -19.30
C PHE A 279 12.52 43.11 -18.87
N SER A 280 11.78 44.19 -18.65
CA SER A 280 12.35 45.47 -18.20
C SER A 280 11.53 46.06 -17.07
N GLY A 281 11.99 45.83 -15.81
CA GLY A 281 11.19 46.17 -14.61
C GLY A 281 9.86 45.42 -14.61
N ASP A 282 8.75 46.14 -14.45
CA ASP A 282 7.39 45.57 -14.41
C ASP A 282 6.75 45.43 -15.81
N SER A 283 7.44 45.86 -16.87
CA SER A 283 6.93 45.81 -18.24
C SER A 283 7.66 44.75 -19.08
N THR A 284 6.92 44.16 -19.99
CA THR A 284 7.44 43.15 -20.95
C THR A 284 7.31 43.62 -22.35
N PHE A 285 8.32 43.39 -23.15
CA PHE A 285 8.42 43.91 -24.52
C PHE A 285 8.81 42.80 -25.50
N VAL A 286 8.36 42.98 -26.72
CA VAL A 286 8.80 42.21 -27.89
C VAL A 286 9.26 43.16 -28.99
N TYR A 287 10.10 42.67 -29.88
CA TYR A 287 10.53 43.41 -31.04
C TYR A 287 9.82 42.89 -32.27
N VAL A 288 8.83 43.64 -32.76
CA VAL A 288 8.01 43.29 -33.93
C VAL A 288 8.71 43.83 -35.18
N MET A 289 8.85 42.98 -36.19
CA MET A 289 9.44 43.39 -37.46
C MET A 289 8.46 44.28 -38.23
N THR A 290 8.88 45.52 -38.54
CA THR A 290 8.11 46.47 -39.33
C THR A 290 8.53 46.47 -40.80
N ASP A 291 9.82 46.20 -41.08
CA ASP A 291 10.38 46.23 -42.43
C ASP A 291 11.45 45.13 -42.61
N SER A 292 11.54 44.57 -43.81
CA SER A 292 12.53 43.52 -44.11
C SER A 292 13.56 43.93 -45.17
N VAL A 293 13.35 45.03 -45.85
CA VAL A 293 14.20 45.53 -46.99
C VAL A 293 14.42 47.02 -46.84
N PRO A 294 15.65 47.56 -46.98
CA PRO A 294 16.94 46.87 -47.28
C PRO A 294 17.58 46.17 -46.05
N ALA A 295 17.06 46.42 -44.83
CA ALA A 295 17.54 45.81 -43.62
C ALA A 295 16.31 45.52 -42.69
N GLN A 296 16.45 44.49 -41.82
CA GLN A 296 15.43 44.20 -40.83
C GLN A 296 15.28 45.39 -39.85
N LYS A 297 14.09 45.95 -39.75
CA LYS A 297 13.73 46.94 -38.74
C LYS A 297 12.75 46.34 -37.76
N PHE A 298 13.00 46.61 -36.50
CA PHE A 298 12.18 46.10 -35.40
C PHE A 298 11.69 47.26 -34.54
N GLU A 299 10.43 47.24 -34.19
CA GLU A 299 9.81 48.18 -33.27
C GLU A 299 9.62 47.52 -31.93
N ARG A 300 10.03 48.16 -30.85
CA ARG A 300 9.81 47.67 -29.47
C ARG A 300 8.38 47.93 -29.09
N LYS A 301 7.65 46.86 -28.81
CA LYS A 301 6.24 46.91 -28.45
C LYS A 301 5.98 46.28 -27.10
N GLU A 302 5.23 46.95 -26.23
CA GLU A 302 4.84 46.41 -24.95
C GLU A 302 3.79 45.31 -25.14
N VAL A 303 3.96 44.22 -24.38
CA VAL A 303 3.05 43.05 -24.41
C VAL A 303 2.66 42.67 -23.01
N LYS A 304 1.44 42.20 -22.87
CA LYS A 304 0.98 41.58 -21.63
C LYS A 304 1.19 40.07 -21.73
N VAL A 305 2.04 39.56 -20.90
CA VAL A 305 2.33 38.13 -20.86
C VAL A 305 1.46 37.42 -19.80
N GLY A 306 1.32 36.14 -19.95
CA GLY A 306 0.65 35.26 -19.01
C GLY A 306 1.58 34.20 -18.44
N MET A 307 1.08 32.98 -18.36
CA MET A 307 1.82 31.82 -17.89
C MET A 307 2.99 31.47 -18.82
N SER A 308 4.12 31.03 -18.24
CA SER A 308 5.26 30.46 -18.95
C SER A 308 5.56 29.05 -18.44
N ASP A 309 5.99 28.15 -19.34
CA ASP A 309 6.53 26.83 -19.02
C ASP A 309 8.07 26.79 -19.02
N GLY A 310 8.72 27.97 -19.15
CA GLY A 310 10.18 28.13 -19.27
C GLY A 310 10.70 27.99 -20.69
N ILE A 311 9.88 27.59 -21.69
CA ILE A 311 10.22 27.50 -23.11
C ILE A 311 9.34 28.47 -23.90
N LYS A 312 8.05 28.45 -23.63
CA LYS A 312 7.05 29.31 -24.25
C LYS A 312 6.31 30.13 -23.20
N ILE A 313 5.84 31.28 -23.60
CA ILE A 313 5.07 32.18 -22.76
C ILE A 313 3.78 32.57 -23.48
N VAL A 314 2.70 32.62 -22.73
CA VAL A 314 1.39 33.04 -23.23
C VAL A 314 1.37 34.55 -23.41
N ILE A 315 0.93 35.02 -24.58
CA ILE A 315 0.69 36.44 -24.87
C ILE A 315 -0.80 36.70 -24.69
N LYS A 316 -1.14 37.57 -23.72
CA LYS A 316 -2.52 37.99 -23.47
C LYS A 316 -2.96 39.15 -24.33
N ASP A 317 -2.03 40.08 -24.61
CA ASP A 317 -2.31 41.27 -25.35
C ASP A 317 -1.00 41.88 -25.94
N GLY A 318 -1.11 42.67 -26.97
CA GLY A 318 0.00 43.47 -27.55
C GLY A 318 0.53 42.99 -28.90
N VAL A 319 0.31 41.72 -29.29
CA VAL A 319 0.83 41.16 -30.56
C VAL A 319 -0.25 40.29 -31.22
N ASP A 320 -0.40 40.44 -32.52
CA ASP A 320 -1.30 39.61 -33.34
C ASP A 320 -0.62 38.31 -33.77
N GLY A 321 -1.41 37.26 -34.01
CA GLY A 321 -0.91 35.93 -34.38
C GLY A 321 -0.14 35.86 -35.70
N LYS A 322 -0.12 36.94 -36.47
CA LYS A 322 0.61 37.07 -37.75
C LYS A 322 1.90 37.92 -37.64
N ALA A 323 2.14 38.53 -36.50
CA ALA A 323 3.29 39.41 -36.30
C ALA A 323 4.62 38.60 -36.37
N LYS A 324 5.63 39.15 -36.98
CA LYS A 324 6.97 38.57 -37.01
C LYS A 324 7.80 39.20 -35.89
N VAL A 325 8.09 38.40 -34.87
CA VAL A 325 8.85 38.81 -33.69
C VAL A 325 10.31 38.43 -33.86
N ARG A 326 11.23 39.28 -33.38
CA ARG A 326 12.67 39.04 -33.39
C ARG A 326 13.02 37.82 -32.53
N GLY A 327 13.63 36.83 -33.13
CA GLY A 327 14.18 35.66 -32.46
C GLY A 327 15.69 35.79 -32.18
N ALA A 328 16.37 34.66 -32.21
CA ALA A 328 17.81 34.59 -31.98
C ALA A 328 18.60 35.28 -33.11
N GLU A 329 19.76 35.82 -32.78
CA GLU A 329 20.68 36.38 -33.73
C GLU A 329 21.35 35.25 -34.56
N LYS A 330 21.22 35.35 -35.90
CA LYS A 330 21.95 34.46 -36.79
C LYS A 330 23.43 34.82 -36.73
N LYS A 331 24.26 33.98 -36.18
CA LYS A 331 25.71 34.06 -36.35
C LYS A 331 26.01 33.68 -37.79
N ASP A 332 26.48 34.64 -38.57
CA ASP A 332 27.04 34.34 -39.88
C ASP A 332 28.20 33.34 -39.67
N LYS A 333 28.10 32.19 -40.36
CA LYS A 333 29.18 31.20 -40.41
C LYS A 333 30.25 31.62 -41.39
#